data_e54cf2b856029e3bbe26136181e4487e
#
_entry.id   e54cf2b856029e3bbe26136181e4487e
#
_cell.length_a   1.000
_cell.length_b   1.000
_cell.length_c   1.000
_cell.angle_alpha   90.00
_cell.angle_beta   90.00
_cell.angle_gamma   90.00
#
_symmetry.space_group_name_H-M   'P 1'
#
loop_
_entity.id
_entity.type
_entity.pdbx_description
1 polymer ?
#
loop_
_entity_poly.entity_id
_entity_poly.type
_entity_poly.pdbx_seq_one_letter_code
_entity_poly.pdbx_strand_id
1 'polypeptide(L)'
;MDRGVFMRKKLLLFLMTIILVLPNMTVLAADNTTDDTTEETNVYADIDTTKYYYNRFDNDAYKNVYNQLQEAANAYHESNQNAEYRESGETHYYKAFTINVTSKNWEVIGASGMQSVVNAVLADNPMYFWMSPDFKCNAKSLDGGSVCYEVQIICYDDYANGNTREIIRNNANIVISNYADNLDKDLPDYQKEYLIHNAIIDDTYFDTESEASHSGDSWCYSVDGVFNSKHKSATSFGYAKAFKAVMDYLGVKCIYVEGNVTSSSEEDKDSGTYNSHAWNMVCLDDGWYIVDLAYDDPETTSGKNVLIYDYFNITSEQAKNLTPASDWLPGIPTCKGTMHSINSIQSTLEQENIWQEDNYNLFDKILDRYGLSVVLISIGVILLLIITLIKHIHKRRRKRRIEKIKNTKTIAIDQSELDNELRRPPLS
;
A
#
# COMPACT_ATOMS: atom_id res chain seq x y z
N MET A 1 37.75 33.27 -25.59
CA MET A 1 37.02 32.11 -25.08
C MET A 1 35.60 32.53 -24.75
N ASP A 2 34.64 31.97 -25.43
CA ASP A 2 33.29 32.49 -25.63
C ASP A 2 32.41 32.25 -24.37
N ARG A 3 32.06 33.31 -23.63
CA ARG A 3 31.14 33.27 -22.48
C ARG A 3 29.77 32.64 -22.82
N GLY A 4 29.41 32.58 -24.10
CA GLY A 4 28.17 31.96 -24.59
C GLY A 4 28.17 30.42 -24.51
N VAL A 5 29.32 29.80 -24.69
CA VAL A 5 29.48 28.33 -24.59
C VAL A 5 29.47 27.85 -23.14
N PHE A 6 30.05 28.68 -22.25
CA PHE A 6 30.05 28.36 -20.81
C PHE A 6 28.65 28.46 -20.17
N MET A 7 27.83 29.43 -20.61
CA MET A 7 26.44 29.55 -20.14
C MET A 7 25.51 28.48 -20.71
N ARG A 8 25.76 28.01 -21.96
CA ARG A 8 25.04 26.89 -22.53
C ARG A 8 25.35 25.60 -21.82
N LYS A 9 26.61 25.37 -21.44
CA LYS A 9 27.03 24.20 -20.63
C LYS A 9 26.42 24.21 -19.23
N LYS A 10 26.35 25.37 -18.56
CA LYS A 10 25.68 25.49 -17.23
C LYS A 10 24.18 25.31 -17.31
N LEU A 11 23.51 25.80 -18.38
CA LEU A 11 22.08 25.60 -18.56
C LEU A 11 21.76 24.15 -18.93
N LEU A 12 22.62 23.49 -19.72
CA LEU A 12 22.49 22.06 -20.03
C LEU A 12 22.74 21.19 -18.78
N LEU A 13 23.73 21.57 -17.93
CA LEU A 13 24.01 20.86 -16.68
C LEU A 13 22.85 21.00 -15.67
N PHE A 14 22.21 22.17 -15.60
CA PHE A 14 21.06 22.43 -14.74
C PHE A 14 19.80 21.70 -15.22
N LEU A 15 19.59 21.61 -16.56
CA LEU A 15 18.52 20.79 -17.14
C LEU A 15 18.81 19.28 -16.97
N MET A 16 20.08 18.86 -17.05
CA MET A 16 20.46 17.46 -16.77
C MET A 16 20.30 17.09 -15.29
N THR A 17 20.53 18.01 -14.34
CA THR A 17 20.29 17.74 -12.91
C THR A 17 18.80 17.64 -12.58
N ILE A 18 17.92 18.34 -13.27
CA ILE A 18 16.46 18.16 -13.12
C ILE A 18 16.01 16.81 -13.68
N ILE A 19 16.62 16.35 -14.79
CA ILE A 19 16.33 15.03 -15.39
C ILE A 19 16.89 13.87 -14.56
N LEU A 20 17.99 14.08 -13.79
CA LEU A 20 18.61 13.05 -12.96
C LEU A 20 17.90 12.81 -11.60
N VAL A 21 16.91 13.63 -11.25
CA VAL A 21 16.08 13.45 -10.04
C VAL A 21 14.74 12.75 -10.35
N LEU A 22 14.44 12.48 -11.62
CA LEU A 22 13.32 11.61 -11.97
C LEU A 22 13.77 10.14 -11.83
N PRO A 23 13.03 9.29 -11.12
CA PRO A 23 13.36 7.87 -11.07
C PRO A 23 13.34 7.30 -12.50
N ASN A 24 14.39 6.58 -12.85
CA ASN A 24 14.49 5.89 -14.13
C ASN A 24 13.39 4.79 -14.19
N MET A 25 12.31 5.09 -14.86
CA MET A 25 11.40 4.06 -15.35
C MET A 25 12.06 3.41 -16.57
N THR A 26 12.79 2.33 -16.36
CA THR A 26 13.20 1.44 -17.45
C THR A 26 12.04 0.51 -17.77
N VAL A 27 11.37 0.80 -18.88
CA VAL A 27 10.50 -0.16 -19.53
C VAL A 27 11.38 -1.27 -20.10
N LEU A 28 11.38 -2.44 -19.49
CA LEU A 28 11.93 -3.67 -20.07
C LEU A 28 10.85 -4.25 -20.99
N ALA A 29 11.08 -4.16 -22.29
CA ALA A 29 10.31 -4.90 -23.27
C ALA A 29 10.60 -6.40 -23.07
N ALA A 30 9.58 -7.20 -22.79
CA ALA A 30 9.66 -8.64 -22.76
C ALA A 30 9.66 -9.19 -24.19
N ASP A 31 10.67 -9.99 -24.50
CA ASP A 31 10.80 -10.73 -25.74
C ASP A 31 9.98 -12.02 -25.64
N ASN A 32 8.96 -12.14 -26.47
CA ASN A 32 8.12 -13.34 -26.55
C ASN A 32 8.77 -14.37 -27.45
N THR A 33 9.17 -15.50 -26.89
CA THR A 33 9.25 -16.78 -27.66
C THR A 33 9.04 -17.99 -26.74
N THR A 34 8.09 -18.74 -27.08
CA THR A 34 7.89 -20.18 -27.28
C THR A 34 6.67 -20.75 -26.60
N ASP A 35 5.77 -21.09 -27.47
CA ASP A 35 4.64 -21.99 -27.34
C ASP A 35 5.15 -23.41 -26.93
N ASP A 36 4.76 -23.86 -25.73
CA ASP A 36 4.80 -25.27 -25.36
C ASP A 36 3.54 -25.59 -24.54
N THR A 37 2.52 -26.09 -25.27
CA THR A 37 1.25 -26.49 -24.66
C THR A 37 1.41 -27.84 -23.96
N THR A 38 1.89 -27.78 -22.72
CA THR A 38 1.58 -28.80 -21.72
C THR A 38 0.45 -28.23 -20.87
N GLU A 39 -0.64 -29.03 -20.69
CA GLU A 39 -1.65 -28.72 -19.67
C GLU A 39 -0.94 -28.63 -18.30
N GLU A 40 -0.49 -27.44 -17.91
CA GLU A 40 -0.05 -27.18 -16.55
C GLU A 40 -1.28 -27.29 -15.65
N THR A 41 -1.34 -28.38 -14.89
CA THR A 41 -2.27 -28.49 -13.77
C THR A 41 -2.06 -27.26 -12.89
N ASN A 42 -3.09 -26.42 -12.78
CA ASN A 42 -3.03 -25.20 -11.94
C ASN A 42 -2.70 -25.62 -10.51
N VAL A 43 -1.43 -25.48 -10.14
CA VAL A 43 -0.86 -25.87 -8.83
C VAL A 43 -1.56 -25.13 -7.68
N TYR A 44 -2.25 -24.04 -7.99
CA TYR A 44 -2.94 -23.16 -7.03
C TYR A 44 -4.42 -23.50 -6.85
N ALA A 45 -4.99 -24.44 -7.65
CA ALA A 45 -6.42 -24.75 -7.64
C ALA A 45 -6.92 -25.21 -6.27
N ASP A 46 -6.12 -26.03 -5.55
CA ASP A 46 -6.52 -26.71 -4.32
C ASP A 46 -6.14 -25.93 -3.03
N ILE A 47 -5.67 -24.67 -3.13
CA ILE A 47 -5.30 -23.89 -1.97
C ILE A 47 -6.56 -23.35 -1.28
N ASP A 48 -6.78 -23.76 -0.02
CA ASP A 48 -7.79 -23.19 0.87
C ASP A 48 -7.19 -22.01 1.65
N THR A 49 -7.56 -20.78 1.26
CA THR A 49 -7.10 -19.56 1.90
C THR A 49 -7.94 -19.14 3.11
N THR A 50 -9.12 -19.75 3.32
CA THR A 50 -9.93 -19.52 4.51
C THR A 50 -9.36 -20.21 5.76
N LYS A 51 -8.45 -21.17 5.55
CA LYS A 51 -7.69 -21.88 6.59
C LYS A 51 -6.20 -21.97 6.22
N TYR A 52 -5.69 -20.94 5.61
CA TYR A 52 -4.33 -20.93 5.09
C TYR A 52 -3.29 -21.22 6.17
N TYR A 53 -3.33 -20.49 7.27
CA TYR A 53 -2.36 -20.63 8.37
C TYR A 53 -2.58 -21.91 9.18
N TYR A 54 -3.81 -22.35 9.37
CA TYR A 54 -4.10 -23.69 9.90
C TYR A 54 -3.41 -24.81 9.12
N ASN A 55 -3.47 -24.74 7.78
CA ASN A 55 -2.90 -25.75 6.90
C ASN A 55 -1.36 -25.74 6.91
N ARG A 56 -0.73 -24.65 7.41
CA ARG A 56 0.74 -24.54 7.53
C ARG A 56 1.31 -25.10 8.82
N PHE A 57 0.48 -25.42 9.80
CA PHE A 57 0.96 -26.13 10.98
C PHE A 57 1.24 -27.60 10.65
N ASP A 58 2.48 -28.05 10.83
CA ASP A 58 2.87 -29.45 10.61
C ASP A 58 2.55 -30.37 11.79
N ASN A 59 2.29 -29.80 12.99
CA ASN A 59 2.10 -30.55 14.22
C ASN A 59 0.63 -30.55 14.65
N ASP A 60 0.14 -31.77 14.98
CA ASP A 60 -1.25 -31.97 15.43
C ASP A 60 -1.60 -31.19 16.69
N ALA A 61 -0.65 -30.92 17.59
CA ALA A 61 -0.92 -30.13 18.81
C ALA A 61 -1.35 -28.68 18.44
N TYR A 62 -0.68 -28.05 17.48
CA TYR A 62 -1.07 -26.74 16.97
C TYR A 62 -2.45 -26.79 16.32
N LYS A 63 -2.69 -27.75 15.44
CA LYS A 63 -3.99 -27.94 14.75
C LYS A 63 -5.14 -28.19 15.71
N ASN A 64 -4.90 -29.01 16.74
CA ASN A 64 -5.91 -29.28 17.77
C ASN A 64 -6.28 -28.02 18.56
N VAL A 65 -5.29 -27.23 18.96
CA VAL A 65 -5.53 -25.98 19.72
C VAL A 65 -6.14 -24.92 18.84
N TYR A 66 -5.72 -24.81 17.57
CA TYR A 66 -6.34 -23.93 16.59
C TYR A 66 -7.84 -24.24 16.41
N ASN A 67 -8.19 -25.50 16.15
CA ASN A 67 -9.59 -25.91 15.98
C ASN A 67 -10.42 -25.62 17.26
N GLN A 68 -9.88 -25.90 18.43
CA GLN A 68 -10.55 -25.61 19.69
C GLN A 68 -10.77 -24.11 19.89
N LEU A 69 -9.77 -23.29 19.56
CA LEU A 69 -9.88 -21.84 19.64
C LEU A 69 -10.86 -21.29 18.61
N GLN A 70 -10.78 -21.73 17.36
CA GLN A 70 -11.67 -21.29 16.28
C GLN A 70 -13.13 -21.65 16.57
N GLU A 71 -13.41 -22.86 17.05
CA GLU A 71 -14.76 -23.30 17.43
C GLU A 71 -15.36 -22.40 18.54
N ALA A 72 -14.57 -22.13 19.59
CA ALA A 72 -15.00 -21.27 20.69
C ALA A 72 -15.14 -19.79 20.23
N ALA A 73 -14.25 -19.32 19.36
CA ALA A 73 -14.30 -17.96 18.81
C ALA A 73 -15.52 -17.79 17.90
N ASN A 74 -15.85 -18.76 17.04
CA ASN A 74 -17.06 -18.76 16.23
C ASN A 74 -18.32 -18.68 17.11
N ALA A 75 -18.41 -19.54 18.13
CA ALA A 75 -19.55 -19.55 19.04
C ALA A 75 -19.72 -18.21 19.77
N TYR A 76 -18.61 -17.59 20.20
CA TYR A 76 -18.65 -16.27 20.82
C TYR A 76 -18.96 -15.15 19.84
N HIS A 77 -18.43 -15.20 18.62
CA HIS A 77 -18.69 -14.24 17.56
C HIS A 77 -20.17 -14.19 17.18
N GLU A 78 -20.82 -15.33 17.09
CA GLU A 78 -22.24 -15.44 16.76
C GLU A 78 -23.18 -15.12 17.96
N SER A 79 -22.65 -15.04 19.17
CA SER A 79 -23.41 -14.74 20.36
C SER A 79 -23.51 -13.24 20.65
N ASN A 80 -24.52 -12.83 21.43
CA ASN A 80 -24.61 -11.51 22.05
C ASN A 80 -24.17 -11.53 23.54
N GLN A 81 -23.38 -12.52 23.93
CA GLN A 81 -22.86 -12.63 25.30
C GLN A 81 -21.84 -11.51 25.57
N ASN A 82 -22.00 -10.79 26.69
CA ASN A 82 -21.01 -9.81 27.10
C ASN A 82 -19.68 -10.47 27.49
N ALA A 83 -18.57 -9.79 27.20
CA ALA A 83 -17.27 -10.17 27.77
C ALA A 83 -17.26 -9.91 29.27
N GLU A 84 -16.53 -10.74 30.00
CA GLU A 84 -16.45 -10.69 31.47
C GLU A 84 -15.32 -9.72 31.87
N TYR A 85 -15.68 -8.64 32.61
CA TYR A 85 -14.71 -7.72 33.20
C TYR A 85 -13.80 -8.44 34.19
N ARG A 86 -12.51 -8.23 34.11
CA ARG A 86 -11.47 -8.79 34.97
C ARG A 86 -10.46 -7.73 35.39
N GLU A 87 -10.07 -7.73 36.66
CA GLU A 87 -8.99 -6.87 37.16
C GLU A 87 -7.68 -7.67 37.18
N SER A 88 -6.58 -7.00 36.90
CA SER A 88 -5.23 -7.56 36.93
C SER A 88 -4.27 -6.47 37.43
N GLY A 89 -4.08 -6.41 38.76
CA GLY A 89 -3.33 -5.35 39.41
C GLY A 89 -4.04 -3.97 39.22
N GLU A 90 -3.35 -2.99 38.66
CA GLU A 90 -3.87 -1.64 38.36
C GLU A 90 -4.56 -1.55 36.99
N THR A 91 -4.59 -2.63 36.22
CA THR A 91 -5.19 -2.69 34.88
C THR A 91 -6.43 -3.59 34.89
N HIS A 92 -7.21 -3.51 33.84
CA HIS A 92 -8.33 -4.40 33.58
C HIS A 92 -8.26 -5.00 32.17
N TYR A 93 -9.06 -6.03 31.93
CA TYR A 93 -9.29 -6.60 30.62
C TYR A 93 -10.68 -7.25 30.55
N TYR A 94 -11.18 -7.45 29.35
CA TYR A 94 -12.43 -8.15 29.12
C TYR A 94 -12.17 -9.56 28.57
N LYS A 95 -12.56 -10.56 29.33
CA LYS A 95 -12.44 -11.96 28.94
C LYS A 95 -13.63 -12.36 28.06
N ALA A 96 -13.39 -12.73 26.83
CA ALA A 96 -14.42 -13.27 25.94
C ALA A 96 -14.86 -14.66 26.36
N PHE A 97 -13.92 -15.59 26.41
CA PHE A 97 -14.11 -16.97 26.84
C PHE A 97 -12.79 -17.61 27.30
N THR A 98 -12.83 -18.87 27.66
CA THR A 98 -11.65 -19.65 28.05
C THR A 98 -11.65 -20.96 27.28
N ILE A 99 -10.48 -21.35 26.76
CA ILE A 99 -10.24 -22.71 26.26
C ILE A 99 -9.32 -23.46 27.20
N ASN A 100 -9.45 -24.80 27.26
CA ASN A 100 -8.62 -25.63 28.10
C ASN A 100 -7.67 -26.45 27.23
N VAL A 101 -6.39 -26.07 27.23
CA VAL A 101 -5.34 -26.77 26.51
C VAL A 101 -4.78 -27.87 27.37
N THR A 102 -4.77 -29.11 26.86
CA THR A 102 -4.22 -30.26 27.63
C THR A 102 -2.72 -30.08 27.85
N SER A 103 -2.18 -30.66 28.98
CA SER A 103 -0.74 -30.66 29.23
C SER A 103 0.05 -31.20 28.01
N LYS A 104 -0.45 -32.26 27.38
CA LYS A 104 0.19 -32.87 26.22
C LYS A 104 0.36 -31.87 25.05
N ASN A 105 -0.67 -31.08 24.72
CA ASN A 105 -0.58 -30.07 23.67
C ASN A 105 0.29 -28.90 24.14
N TRP A 106 0.14 -28.46 25.39
CA TRP A 106 0.92 -27.34 25.93
C TRP A 106 2.43 -27.62 26.01
N GLU A 107 2.84 -28.84 26.33
CA GLU A 107 4.25 -29.28 26.33
C GLU A 107 4.88 -29.11 24.93
N VAL A 108 4.07 -29.23 23.88
CA VAL A 108 4.54 -29.05 22.49
C VAL A 108 4.54 -27.59 22.07
N ILE A 109 3.44 -26.87 22.33
CA ILE A 109 3.29 -25.50 21.78
C ILE A 109 3.86 -24.41 22.71
N GLY A 110 3.74 -24.58 24.03
CA GLY A 110 4.09 -23.54 25.01
C GLY A 110 3.36 -22.22 24.79
N ALA A 111 3.80 -21.17 25.48
CA ALA A 111 3.21 -19.82 25.32
C ALA A 111 3.48 -19.22 23.93
N SER A 112 4.66 -19.42 23.40
CA SER A 112 5.04 -18.91 22.07
C SER A 112 4.21 -19.58 20.95
N GLY A 113 4.04 -20.91 21.00
CA GLY A 113 3.17 -21.61 20.06
C GLY A 113 1.69 -21.26 20.21
N MET A 114 1.23 -20.98 21.45
CA MET A 114 -0.13 -20.46 21.66
C MET A 114 -0.32 -19.08 20.98
N GLN A 115 0.69 -18.20 21.05
CA GLN A 115 0.66 -16.94 20.33
C GLN A 115 0.55 -17.16 18.82
N SER A 116 1.34 -18.09 18.28
CA SER A 116 1.26 -18.43 16.85
C SER A 116 -0.13 -18.96 16.45
N VAL A 117 -0.77 -19.72 17.33
CA VAL A 117 -2.14 -20.21 17.11
C VAL A 117 -3.15 -19.06 17.13
N VAL A 118 -3.05 -18.12 18.10
CA VAL A 118 -3.94 -16.95 18.17
C VAL A 118 -3.80 -16.09 16.92
N ASN A 119 -2.57 -15.80 16.52
CA ASN A 119 -2.29 -15.01 15.33
C ASN A 119 -2.82 -15.68 14.05
N ALA A 120 -2.62 -17.00 13.91
CA ALA A 120 -3.14 -17.76 12.79
C ALA A 120 -4.68 -17.75 12.72
N VAL A 121 -5.36 -17.90 13.87
CA VAL A 121 -6.84 -17.82 13.94
C VAL A 121 -7.32 -16.44 13.53
N LEU A 122 -6.66 -15.36 13.97
CA LEU A 122 -7.01 -13.98 13.59
C LEU A 122 -6.75 -13.71 12.10
N ALA A 123 -5.64 -14.21 11.55
CA ALA A 123 -5.28 -14.02 10.15
C ALA A 123 -6.20 -14.80 9.19
N ASP A 124 -6.64 -15.99 9.57
CA ASP A 124 -7.60 -16.78 8.79
C ASP A 124 -9.04 -16.27 8.94
N ASN A 125 -9.37 -15.52 10.01
CA ASN A 125 -10.74 -15.09 10.32
C ASN A 125 -10.82 -13.56 10.55
N PRO A 126 -10.77 -12.74 9.50
CA PRO A 126 -10.70 -11.28 9.60
C PRO A 126 -11.92 -10.66 10.29
N MET A 127 -13.04 -11.37 10.34
CA MET A 127 -14.27 -10.93 10.99
C MET A 127 -14.26 -11.04 12.52
N TYR A 128 -13.19 -11.56 13.14
CA TYR A 128 -13.05 -11.53 14.60
C TYR A 128 -12.52 -10.19 15.12
N PHE A 129 -13.14 -9.09 14.66
CA PHE A 129 -12.76 -7.71 14.99
C PHE A 129 -12.68 -7.40 16.49
N TRP A 130 -13.40 -8.16 17.30
CA TRP A 130 -13.48 -8.04 18.76
C TRP A 130 -12.31 -8.71 19.48
N MET A 131 -11.60 -9.63 18.84
CA MET A 131 -10.59 -10.48 19.48
C MET A 131 -9.22 -9.81 19.48
N SER A 132 -8.67 -9.60 20.69
CA SER A 132 -7.28 -9.16 20.85
C SER A 132 -6.30 -10.30 20.53
N PRO A 133 -5.10 -10.00 20.00
CA PRO A 133 -4.03 -10.97 19.87
C PRO A 133 -3.46 -11.40 21.24
N ASP A 134 -3.70 -10.62 22.29
CA ASP A 134 -3.27 -10.93 23.64
C ASP A 134 -4.17 -11.99 24.31
N PHE A 135 -3.56 -12.81 25.15
CA PHE A 135 -4.27 -13.78 25.97
C PHE A 135 -3.67 -13.88 27.38
N LYS A 136 -4.43 -14.42 28.33
CA LYS A 136 -3.92 -14.80 29.66
C LYS A 136 -3.93 -16.33 29.79
N CYS A 137 -2.92 -16.89 30.45
CA CYS A 137 -2.82 -18.34 30.64
C CYS A 137 -2.47 -18.68 32.06
N ASN A 138 -3.19 -19.65 32.63
CA ASN A 138 -2.94 -20.19 33.98
C ASN A 138 -2.95 -21.71 33.96
N ALA A 139 -2.01 -22.34 34.65
CA ALA A 139 -2.07 -23.78 34.90
C ALA A 139 -3.17 -24.08 35.92
N LYS A 140 -3.99 -25.08 35.63
CA LYS A 140 -5.08 -25.56 36.50
C LYS A 140 -4.96 -27.03 36.78
N SER A 141 -4.89 -27.39 38.09
CA SER A 141 -4.96 -28.76 38.49
C SER A 141 -6.37 -29.33 38.37
N LEU A 142 -6.48 -30.50 37.77
CA LEU A 142 -7.72 -31.24 37.63
C LEU A 142 -7.83 -32.36 38.65
N ASP A 143 -9.02 -32.90 38.85
CA ASP A 143 -9.24 -34.07 39.68
C ASP A 143 -8.39 -35.24 39.15
N GLY A 144 -7.71 -35.93 40.07
CA GLY A 144 -6.79 -37.02 39.71
C GLY A 144 -5.34 -36.61 39.47
N GLY A 145 -4.97 -35.33 39.71
CA GLY A 145 -3.58 -34.83 39.64
C GLY A 145 -3.06 -34.49 38.26
N SER A 146 -3.90 -34.52 37.23
CA SER A 146 -3.56 -34.00 35.92
C SER A 146 -3.63 -32.47 35.89
N VAL A 147 -2.95 -31.84 34.90
CA VAL A 147 -2.93 -30.39 34.74
C VAL A 147 -3.47 -30.05 33.33
N CYS A 148 -4.26 -29.00 33.23
CA CYS A 148 -4.56 -28.31 31.97
C CYS A 148 -4.15 -26.86 32.06
N TYR A 149 -4.13 -26.20 30.92
CA TYR A 149 -3.82 -24.76 30.81
C TYR A 149 -5.07 -24.01 30.36
N GLU A 150 -5.60 -23.18 31.26
CA GLU A 150 -6.71 -22.29 30.95
C GLU A 150 -6.19 -21.07 30.18
N VAL A 151 -6.50 -20.99 28.90
CA VAL A 151 -6.16 -19.86 28.05
C VAL A 151 -7.40 -18.97 27.92
N GLN A 152 -7.34 -17.79 28.51
CA GLN A 152 -8.39 -16.79 28.47
C GLN A 152 -8.17 -15.87 27.27
N ILE A 153 -9.13 -15.84 26.36
CA ILE A 153 -9.13 -14.98 25.18
C ILE A 153 -9.72 -13.63 25.55
N ILE A 154 -8.99 -12.58 25.15
CA ILE A 154 -9.31 -11.18 25.47
C ILE A 154 -10.15 -10.58 24.35
N CYS A 155 -11.20 -9.87 24.74
CA CYS A 155 -11.99 -9.01 23.89
C CYS A 155 -11.52 -7.56 24.07
N TYR A 156 -11.39 -6.80 23.00
CA TYR A 156 -11.15 -5.36 23.13
C TYR A 156 -12.31 -4.68 23.86
N ASP A 157 -12.01 -3.65 24.61
CA ASP A 157 -12.94 -2.92 25.47
C ASP A 157 -14.17 -2.41 24.70
N ASP A 158 -13.95 -1.86 23.50
CA ASP A 158 -15.00 -1.33 22.63
C ASP A 158 -16.04 -2.37 22.23
N TYR A 159 -15.65 -3.64 22.21
CA TYR A 159 -16.48 -4.77 21.79
C TYR A 159 -16.92 -5.67 22.96
N ALA A 160 -16.68 -5.25 24.21
CA ALA A 160 -17.06 -6.04 25.39
C ALA A 160 -18.55 -6.27 25.51
N ASN A 161 -19.39 -5.35 24.99
CA ASN A 161 -20.84 -5.48 24.97
C ASN A 161 -21.30 -6.36 23.79
N GLY A 162 -22.03 -7.44 24.08
CA GLY A 162 -22.48 -8.41 23.08
C GLY A 162 -23.44 -7.86 22.04
N ASN A 163 -24.34 -6.95 22.42
CA ASN A 163 -25.26 -6.32 21.48
C ASN A 163 -24.52 -5.37 20.52
N THR A 164 -23.48 -4.68 21.02
CA THR A 164 -22.62 -3.84 20.16
C THR A 164 -21.91 -4.70 19.10
N ARG A 165 -21.34 -5.84 19.50
CA ARG A 165 -20.71 -6.77 18.56
C ARG A 165 -21.68 -7.31 17.51
N GLU A 166 -22.90 -7.68 17.95
CA GLU A 166 -23.94 -8.17 17.04
C GLU A 166 -24.32 -7.11 15.97
N ILE A 167 -24.48 -5.86 16.39
CA ILE A 167 -24.78 -4.76 15.47
C ILE A 167 -23.65 -4.57 14.46
N ILE A 168 -22.39 -4.53 14.93
CA ILE A 168 -21.21 -4.33 14.06
C ILE A 168 -21.08 -5.50 13.09
N ARG A 169 -21.16 -6.75 13.57
CA ARG A 169 -21.12 -7.94 12.72
C ARG A 169 -22.20 -7.90 11.63
N ASN A 170 -23.43 -7.62 12.00
CA ASN A 170 -24.54 -7.58 11.05
C ASN A 170 -24.34 -6.47 10.01
N ASN A 171 -23.88 -5.29 10.42
CA ASN A 171 -23.57 -4.20 9.51
C ASN A 171 -22.42 -4.58 8.56
N ALA A 172 -21.35 -5.17 9.06
CA ALA A 172 -20.23 -5.63 8.25
C ALA A 172 -20.68 -6.67 7.20
N ASN A 173 -21.50 -7.64 7.60
CA ASN A 173 -22.04 -8.64 6.67
C ASN A 173 -22.92 -7.99 5.57
N ILE A 174 -23.72 -6.98 5.91
CA ILE A 174 -24.51 -6.22 4.92
C ILE A 174 -23.59 -5.48 3.94
N VAL A 175 -22.54 -4.83 4.43
CA VAL A 175 -21.60 -4.09 3.57
C VAL A 175 -20.83 -5.05 2.65
N ILE A 176 -20.35 -6.17 3.18
CA ILE A 176 -19.67 -7.22 2.40
C ILE A 176 -20.60 -7.75 1.30
N SER A 177 -21.85 -8.10 1.65
CA SER A 177 -22.82 -8.57 0.64
C SER A 177 -23.12 -7.50 -0.40
N ASN A 178 -23.21 -6.22 -0.02
CA ASN A 178 -23.44 -5.13 -0.97
C ASN A 178 -22.28 -4.98 -1.96
N TYR A 179 -21.03 -5.10 -1.53
CA TYR A 179 -19.88 -5.11 -2.43
C TYR A 179 -20.01 -6.28 -3.44
N ALA A 180 -20.31 -7.46 -2.96
CA ALA A 180 -20.39 -8.67 -3.78
C ALA A 180 -21.61 -8.69 -4.73
N ASP A 181 -22.77 -8.27 -4.25
CA ASP A 181 -24.02 -8.29 -5.04
C ASP A 181 -24.04 -7.25 -6.17
N ASN A 182 -23.18 -6.24 -6.11
CA ASN A 182 -22.98 -5.27 -7.19
C ASN A 182 -22.05 -5.77 -8.30
N LEU A 183 -21.37 -6.91 -8.11
CA LEU A 183 -20.51 -7.52 -9.12
C LEU A 183 -21.26 -8.54 -9.95
N ASP A 184 -20.87 -8.64 -11.23
CA ASP A 184 -21.27 -9.78 -12.03
C ASP A 184 -20.57 -11.04 -11.48
N LYS A 185 -21.35 -12.10 -11.24
CA LYS A 185 -20.86 -13.36 -10.65
C LYS A 185 -19.90 -14.09 -11.56
N ASP A 186 -20.01 -13.89 -12.86
CA ASP A 186 -19.19 -14.54 -13.88
C ASP A 186 -17.86 -13.81 -14.14
N LEU A 187 -17.58 -12.69 -13.43
CA LEU A 187 -16.29 -12.02 -13.54
C LEU A 187 -15.15 -12.93 -13.10
N PRO A 188 -14.01 -12.92 -13.81
CA PRO A 188 -12.80 -13.59 -13.34
C PRO A 188 -12.28 -12.97 -12.04
N ASP A 189 -11.55 -13.75 -11.25
CA ASP A 189 -11.14 -13.38 -9.90
C ASP A 189 -10.31 -12.10 -9.85
N TYR A 190 -9.42 -11.86 -10.83
CA TYR A 190 -8.64 -10.61 -10.89
C TYR A 190 -9.49 -9.35 -11.12
N GLN A 191 -10.64 -9.49 -11.79
CA GLN A 191 -11.56 -8.35 -11.97
C GLN A 191 -12.40 -8.09 -10.72
N LYS A 192 -12.84 -9.14 -10.03
CA LYS A 192 -13.48 -9.00 -8.71
C LYS A 192 -12.55 -8.32 -7.73
N GLU A 193 -11.31 -8.77 -7.68
CA GLU A 193 -10.24 -8.20 -6.89
C GLU A 193 -10.04 -6.70 -7.17
N TYR A 194 -9.87 -6.34 -8.44
CA TYR A 194 -9.68 -4.96 -8.88
C TYR A 194 -10.84 -4.04 -8.48
N LEU A 195 -12.07 -4.49 -8.71
CA LEU A 195 -13.26 -3.71 -8.38
C LEU A 195 -13.44 -3.52 -6.87
N ILE A 196 -13.15 -4.53 -6.07
CA ILE A 196 -13.23 -4.44 -4.61
C ILE A 196 -12.09 -3.60 -4.03
N HIS A 197 -10.88 -3.71 -4.57
CA HIS A 197 -9.76 -2.84 -4.20
C HIS A 197 -10.16 -1.37 -4.35
N ASN A 198 -10.64 -0.97 -5.52
CA ASN A 198 -11.05 0.39 -5.80
C ASN A 198 -12.22 0.85 -4.92
N ALA A 199 -13.23 -0.01 -4.75
CA ALA A 199 -14.41 0.33 -3.97
C ALA A 199 -14.11 0.55 -2.48
N ILE A 200 -13.20 -0.22 -1.89
CA ILE A 200 -12.78 -0.03 -0.50
C ILE A 200 -11.98 1.27 -0.35
N ILE A 201 -11.05 1.57 -1.26
CA ILE A 201 -10.26 2.81 -1.25
C ILE A 201 -11.17 4.03 -1.45
N ASP A 202 -12.12 3.97 -2.39
CA ASP A 202 -13.05 5.08 -2.62
C ASP A 202 -13.95 5.38 -1.41
N ASP A 203 -14.20 4.39 -0.55
CA ASP A 203 -15.15 4.46 0.57
C ASP A 203 -14.49 4.61 1.95
N THR A 204 -13.15 4.62 2.03
CA THR A 204 -12.38 4.62 3.28
C THR A 204 -11.19 5.58 3.17
N TYR A 205 -10.67 6.07 4.30
CA TYR A 205 -9.46 6.89 4.38
C TYR A 205 -8.37 6.16 5.17
N PHE A 206 -7.13 6.22 4.70
CA PHE A 206 -6.00 5.65 5.42
C PHE A 206 -5.66 6.50 6.65
N ASP A 207 -5.74 5.90 7.84
CA ASP A 207 -5.42 6.51 9.14
C ASP A 207 -3.92 6.43 9.41
N THR A 208 -3.17 7.33 8.81
CA THR A 208 -1.70 7.39 8.92
C THR A 208 -1.25 7.76 10.33
N GLU A 209 -2.03 8.51 11.11
CA GLU A 209 -1.71 8.89 12.49
C GLU A 209 -1.79 7.69 13.42
N SER A 210 -2.89 6.92 13.37
CA SER A 210 -3.03 5.68 14.14
C SER A 210 -2.03 4.63 13.71
N GLU A 211 -1.74 4.50 12.41
CA GLU A 211 -0.72 3.59 11.88
C GLU A 211 0.66 3.91 12.48
N ALA A 212 1.09 5.16 12.43
CA ALA A 212 2.41 5.58 12.91
C ALA A 212 2.55 5.52 14.43
N SER A 213 1.49 5.85 15.17
CA SER A 213 1.53 5.91 16.64
C SER A 213 1.28 4.56 17.32
N HIS A 214 0.69 3.59 16.62
CA HIS A 214 0.19 2.32 17.15
C HIS A 214 -0.73 2.48 18.39
N SER A 215 -1.44 3.62 18.47
CA SER A 215 -2.24 4.03 19.63
C SER A 215 -3.66 4.47 19.27
N GLY A 216 -4.13 4.14 18.10
CA GLY A 216 -5.50 4.40 17.67
C GLY A 216 -6.53 3.52 18.39
N ASP A 217 -7.79 3.87 18.26
CA ASP A 217 -8.91 3.06 18.75
C ASP A 217 -8.93 1.68 18.09
N SER A 218 -9.41 0.66 18.79
CA SER A 218 -9.39 -0.73 18.31
C SER A 218 -10.13 -0.93 16.97
N TRP A 219 -11.11 -0.09 16.67
CA TRP A 219 -11.88 -0.16 15.44
C TRP A 219 -11.03 0.15 14.18
N CYS A 220 -10.04 1.05 14.25
CA CYS A 220 -9.23 1.39 13.07
C CYS A 220 -8.27 0.26 12.63
N TYR A 221 -7.98 -0.71 13.52
CA TYR A 221 -7.17 -1.90 13.22
C TYR A 221 -8.01 -3.11 12.77
N SER A 222 -9.29 -2.91 12.53
CA SER A 222 -10.23 -3.98 12.23
C SER A 222 -11.16 -3.63 11.07
N VAL A 223 -11.96 -4.61 10.64
CA VAL A 223 -13.00 -4.42 9.61
C VAL A 223 -14.02 -3.34 9.98
N ASP A 224 -14.15 -3.00 11.27
CA ASP A 224 -15.09 -1.99 11.76
C ASP A 224 -14.72 -0.58 11.25
N GLY A 225 -13.44 -0.27 11.11
CA GLY A 225 -12.97 0.99 10.51
C GLY A 225 -13.45 1.19 9.08
N VAL A 226 -13.48 0.12 8.29
CA VAL A 226 -13.85 0.14 6.88
C VAL A 226 -15.37 0.02 6.69
N PHE A 227 -16.02 -0.96 7.36
CA PHE A 227 -17.40 -1.29 7.09
C PHE A 227 -18.41 -0.47 7.90
N ASN A 228 -17.98 0.18 8.96
CA ASN A 228 -18.86 1.01 9.77
C ASN A 228 -18.99 2.42 9.19
N SER A 229 -20.20 2.80 8.81
CA SER A 229 -20.47 4.14 8.25
C SER A 229 -20.14 5.32 9.17
N LYS A 230 -19.87 5.07 10.46
CA LYS A 230 -19.48 6.11 11.43
C LYS A 230 -17.97 6.37 11.45
N HIS A 231 -17.17 5.42 10.96
CA HIS A 231 -15.71 5.48 11.01
C HIS A 231 -15.15 5.85 9.64
N LYS A 232 -15.24 4.97 8.66
CA LYS A 232 -14.71 5.17 7.29
C LYS A 232 -13.25 5.63 7.28
N SER A 233 -12.47 5.13 8.24
CA SER A 233 -11.04 5.37 8.38
C SER A 233 -10.41 4.13 8.99
N ALA A 234 -9.28 3.68 8.46
CA ALA A 234 -8.62 2.47 8.94
C ALA A 234 -7.11 2.55 8.75
N THR A 235 -6.38 1.84 9.60
CA THR A 235 -4.96 1.54 9.41
C THR A 235 -4.80 0.45 8.34
N SER A 236 -3.56 0.15 7.95
CA SER A 236 -3.27 -0.96 7.03
C SER A 236 -3.87 -2.30 7.50
N PHE A 237 -3.90 -2.53 8.82
CA PHE A 237 -4.52 -3.71 9.41
C PHE A 237 -6.01 -3.80 9.12
N GLY A 238 -6.73 -2.68 9.25
CA GLY A 238 -8.16 -2.60 8.96
C GLY A 238 -8.45 -2.81 7.48
N TYR A 239 -7.69 -2.15 6.59
CA TYR A 239 -7.78 -2.34 5.15
C TYR A 239 -7.57 -3.80 4.74
N ALA A 240 -6.46 -4.41 5.19
CA ALA A 240 -6.12 -5.77 4.81
C ALA A 240 -7.14 -6.81 5.33
N LYS A 241 -7.68 -6.62 6.54
CA LYS A 241 -8.75 -7.48 7.08
C LYS A 241 -10.05 -7.30 6.32
N ALA A 242 -10.44 -6.08 6.00
CA ALA A 242 -11.67 -5.80 5.25
C ALA A 242 -11.60 -6.38 3.83
N PHE A 243 -10.49 -6.17 3.14
CA PHE A 243 -10.29 -6.73 1.81
C PHE A 243 -10.35 -8.26 1.82
N LYS A 244 -9.63 -8.91 2.76
CA LYS A 244 -9.72 -10.37 2.91
C LYS A 244 -11.14 -10.84 3.18
N ALA A 245 -11.91 -10.15 4.03
CA ALA A 245 -13.29 -10.55 4.34
C ALA A 245 -14.19 -10.52 3.10
N VAL A 246 -14.04 -9.54 2.22
CA VAL A 246 -14.79 -9.48 0.95
C VAL A 246 -14.29 -10.53 -0.03
N MET A 247 -12.97 -10.74 -0.14
CA MET A 247 -12.40 -11.79 -1.01
C MET A 247 -12.87 -13.18 -0.60
N ASP A 248 -12.86 -13.50 0.70
CA ASP A 248 -13.38 -14.78 1.22
C ASP A 248 -14.87 -14.97 0.86
N TYR A 249 -15.69 -13.93 0.97
CA TYR A 249 -17.10 -13.96 0.60
C TYR A 249 -17.31 -14.22 -0.90
N LEU A 250 -16.45 -13.64 -1.75
CA LEU A 250 -16.47 -13.82 -3.20
C LEU A 250 -15.84 -15.13 -3.67
N GLY A 251 -15.18 -15.87 -2.76
CA GLY A 251 -14.44 -17.10 -3.10
C GLY A 251 -13.12 -16.85 -3.82
N VAL A 252 -12.61 -15.61 -3.80
CA VAL A 252 -11.29 -15.24 -4.33
C VAL A 252 -10.22 -15.60 -3.30
N LYS A 253 -9.18 -16.31 -3.73
CA LYS A 253 -8.12 -16.79 -2.83
C LYS A 253 -7.24 -15.65 -2.33
N CYS A 254 -7.42 -15.27 -1.07
CA CYS A 254 -6.73 -14.14 -0.43
C CYS A 254 -6.25 -14.53 0.97
N ILE A 255 -5.05 -14.13 1.32
CA ILE A 255 -4.53 -14.23 2.70
C ILE A 255 -4.21 -12.83 3.25
N TYR A 256 -4.35 -12.71 4.56
CA TYR A 256 -3.91 -11.56 5.33
C TYR A 256 -2.47 -11.77 5.79
N VAL A 257 -1.63 -10.76 5.68
CA VAL A 257 -0.21 -10.83 6.06
C VAL A 257 0.13 -9.62 6.92
N GLU A 258 0.80 -9.88 8.04
CA GLU A 258 1.45 -8.84 8.84
C GLU A 258 2.96 -8.90 8.68
N GLY A 259 3.60 -7.75 8.83
CA GLY A 259 5.03 -7.65 8.77
C GLY A 259 5.54 -6.26 9.12
N ASN A 260 6.71 -5.95 8.62
CA ASN A 260 7.37 -4.68 8.86
C ASN A 260 7.62 -3.95 7.53
N VAL A 261 7.54 -2.63 7.58
CA VAL A 261 7.94 -1.76 6.49
C VAL A 261 9.31 -1.18 6.77
N THR A 262 10.20 -1.27 5.79
CA THR A 262 11.47 -0.55 5.82
C THR A 262 11.26 0.84 5.25
N SER A 263 11.47 1.88 6.07
CA SER A 263 11.44 3.26 5.58
C SER A 263 12.48 3.46 4.48
N SER A 264 12.10 4.21 3.45
CA SER A 264 13.01 4.60 2.36
C SER A 264 13.97 5.73 2.75
N SER A 265 13.81 6.34 3.93
CA SER A 265 14.70 7.39 4.41
C SER A 265 15.96 6.80 5.03
N GLU A 266 17.13 7.33 4.67
CA GLU A 266 18.42 6.89 5.24
C GLU A 266 18.53 7.16 6.75
N GLU A 267 17.77 8.15 7.26
CA GLU A 267 17.73 8.52 8.67
C GLU A 267 17.02 7.46 9.53
N ASP A 268 16.01 6.75 8.97
CA ASP A 268 15.27 5.72 9.69
C ASP A 268 15.95 4.35 9.67
N LYS A 269 16.84 4.09 8.71
CA LYS A 269 17.60 2.83 8.65
C LYS A 269 18.52 2.61 9.86
N ASP A 270 19.02 3.69 10.45
CA ASP A 270 19.91 3.64 11.63
C ASP A 270 19.14 3.52 12.96
N SER A 271 17.83 3.84 12.98
CA SER A 271 17.01 3.79 14.19
C SER A 271 16.52 2.39 14.56
N GLY A 272 16.58 1.44 13.62
CA GLY A 272 16.03 0.09 13.81
C GLY A 272 14.51 0.10 14.06
N THR A 273 13.83 1.19 13.76
CA THR A 273 12.38 1.32 13.91
C THR A 273 11.70 0.59 12.75
N TYR A 274 11.21 -0.60 13.03
CA TYR A 274 10.33 -1.32 12.12
C TYR A 274 8.91 -0.81 12.38
N ASN A 275 8.28 -0.26 11.36
CA ASN A 275 6.87 0.07 11.42
C ASN A 275 6.08 -1.18 11.06
N SER A 276 5.29 -1.70 12.01
CA SER A 276 4.38 -2.80 11.72
C SER A 276 3.32 -2.35 10.71
N HIS A 277 3.00 -3.24 9.78
CA HIS A 277 2.13 -2.98 8.66
C HIS A 277 1.43 -4.27 8.23
N ALA A 278 0.29 -4.15 7.57
CA ALA A 278 -0.44 -5.31 7.05
C ALA A 278 -0.86 -5.10 5.60
N TRP A 279 -0.88 -6.19 4.85
CA TRP A 279 -1.30 -6.23 3.44
C TRP A 279 -1.94 -7.57 3.12
N ASN A 280 -2.31 -7.77 1.87
CA ASN A 280 -2.86 -9.02 1.39
C ASN A 280 -1.95 -9.69 0.36
N MET A 281 -2.08 -11.00 0.24
CA MET A 281 -1.58 -11.72 -0.92
C MET A 281 -2.75 -12.46 -1.56
N VAL A 282 -2.93 -12.26 -2.86
CA VAL A 282 -3.99 -12.87 -3.66
C VAL A 282 -3.39 -13.94 -4.55
N CYS A 283 -4.06 -15.10 -4.64
CA CYS A 283 -3.63 -16.20 -5.48
C CYS A 283 -4.53 -16.28 -6.71
N LEU A 284 -3.98 -15.95 -7.86
CA LEU A 284 -4.62 -16.00 -9.16
C LEU A 284 -4.06 -17.15 -10.00
N ASP A 285 -4.40 -17.21 -11.28
CA ASP A 285 -4.11 -18.34 -12.16
C ASP A 285 -2.62 -18.70 -12.28
N ASP A 286 -1.74 -17.70 -12.30
CA ASP A 286 -0.30 -17.89 -12.51
C ASP A 286 0.54 -17.72 -11.22
N GLY A 287 -0.11 -17.46 -10.07
CA GLY A 287 0.61 -17.37 -8.81
C GLY A 287 0.08 -16.39 -7.79
N TRP A 288 0.93 -16.09 -6.83
CA TRP A 288 0.66 -15.14 -5.78
C TRP A 288 1.07 -13.72 -6.16
N TYR A 289 0.27 -12.74 -5.70
CA TYR A 289 0.45 -11.31 -5.88
C TYR A 289 0.36 -10.59 -4.53
N ILE A 290 1.08 -9.51 -4.35
CA ILE A 290 0.92 -8.60 -3.22
C ILE A 290 -0.09 -7.51 -3.60
N VAL A 291 -1.01 -7.24 -2.69
CA VAL A 291 -1.99 -6.15 -2.77
C VAL A 291 -2.02 -5.40 -1.45
N ASP A 292 -1.80 -4.09 -1.49
CA ASP A 292 -1.77 -3.25 -0.31
C ASP A 292 -2.62 -2.00 -0.52
N LEU A 293 -3.88 -2.10 -0.05
CA LEU A 293 -4.86 -1.03 -0.23
C LEU A 293 -4.47 0.26 0.52
N ALA A 294 -3.83 0.12 1.68
CA ALA A 294 -3.44 1.28 2.47
C ALA A 294 -2.36 2.12 1.75
N TYR A 295 -1.44 1.45 1.06
CA TYR A 295 -0.42 2.14 0.26
C TYR A 295 -0.92 2.62 -1.09
N ASP A 296 -2.01 2.05 -1.59
CA ASP A 296 -2.70 2.52 -2.80
C ASP A 296 -3.75 3.61 -2.50
N ASP A 297 -3.92 3.98 -1.22
CA ASP A 297 -4.73 5.10 -0.70
C ASP A 297 -3.86 6.09 0.11
N PRO A 298 -2.89 6.78 -0.52
CA PRO A 298 -2.01 7.68 0.22
C PRO A 298 -2.75 8.93 0.71
N GLU A 299 -2.49 9.31 1.97
CA GLU A 299 -2.96 10.58 2.51
C GLU A 299 -2.38 11.76 1.73
N THR A 300 -3.21 12.74 1.41
CA THR A 300 -2.80 13.97 0.71
C THR A 300 -2.93 15.20 1.60
N THR A 301 -2.03 16.17 1.46
CA THR A 301 -2.10 17.45 2.16
C THR A 301 -3.36 18.25 1.83
N SER A 302 -4.01 17.95 0.72
CA SER A 302 -5.27 18.56 0.29
C SER A 302 -6.52 17.89 0.88
N GLY A 303 -6.37 16.71 1.50
CA GLY A 303 -7.49 15.87 1.94
C GLY A 303 -8.28 15.26 0.77
N LYS A 304 -7.70 15.22 -0.44
CA LYS A 304 -8.30 14.57 -1.60
C LYS A 304 -8.21 13.05 -1.42
N ASN A 305 -9.31 12.35 -1.65
CA ASN A 305 -9.29 10.89 -1.75
C ASN A 305 -8.51 10.47 -3.00
N VAL A 306 -7.51 9.62 -2.83
CA VAL A 306 -6.56 9.21 -3.87
C VAL A 306 -6.62 7.70 -4.06
N LEU A 307 -6.62 7.29 -5.31
CA LEU A 307 -6.48 5.89 -5.72
C LEU A 307 -5.26 5.80 -6.63
N ILE A 308 -4.31 4.96 -6.27
CA ILE A 308 -3.17 4.57 -7.11
C ILE A 308 -3.09 3.05 -7.20
N TYR A 309 -2.15 2.53 -8.00
CA TYR A 309 -1.95 1.10 -8.20
C TYR A 309 -0.47 0.69 -8.04
N ASP A 310 0.29 1.42 -7.21
CA ASP A 310 1.71 1.17 -6.99
C ASP A 310 1.94 -0.16 -6.24
N TYR A 311 0.93 -0.62 -5.49
CA TYR A 311 0.94 -1.87 -4.71
C TYR A 311 -0.19 -2.84 -5.11
N PHE A 312 -0.82 -2.65 -6.26
CA PHE A 312 -1.81 -3.57 -6.80
C PHE A 312 -1.15 -4.65 -7.66
N ASN A 313 -1.29 -5.92 -7.26
CA ASN A 313 -0.79 -7.09 -7.97
C ASN A 313 0.70 -7.02 -8.32
N ILE A 314 1.52 -6.71 -7.33
CA ILE A 314 2.98 -6.66 -7.48
C ILE A 314 3.66 -7.93 -6.96
N THR A 315 4.90 -8.15 -7.42
CA THR A 315 5.74 -9.26 -6.98
C THR A 315 6.46 -8.95 -5.66
N SER A 316 6.94 -10.00 -4.96
CA SER A 316 7.82 -9.81 -3.79
C SER A 316 9.11 -9.06 -4.12
N GLU A 317 9.58 -9.12 -5.38
CA GLU A 317 10.75 -8.37 -5.80
C GLU A 317 10.45 -6.86 -5.92
N GLN A 318 9.24 -6.49 -6.32
CA GLN A 318 8.80 -5.09 -6.38
C GLN A 318 8.53 -4.52 -4.99
N ALA A 319 7.97 -5.32 -4.07
CA ALA A 319 7.63 -4.93 -2.70
C ALA A 319 8.79 -5.13 -1.71
N LYS A 320 10.02 -4.70 -2.04
CA LYS A 320 11.22 -4.91 -1.20
C LYS A 320 11.17 -4.24 0.18
N ASN A 321 10.32 -3.24 0.32
CA ASN A 321 10.07 -2.55 1.59
C ASN A 321 9.15 -3.32 2.53
N LEU A 322 8.42 -4.31 2.05
CA LEU A 322 7.52 -5.14 2.85
C LEU A 322 8.25 -6.44 3.26
N THR A 323 8.35 -6.69 4.56
CA THR A 323 8.96 -7.90 5.12
C THR A 323 7.95 -8.63 5.99
N PRO A 324 7.42 -9.80 5.56
CA PRO A 324 6.47 -10.57 6.36
C PRO A 324 7.04 -10.95 7.72
N ALA A 325 6.22 -10.96 8.75
CA ALA A 325 6.54 -11.44 10.10
C ALA A 325 6.55 -13.00 10.11
N SER A 326 7.62 -13.59 9.59
CA SER A 326 7.72 -15.04 9.38
C SER A 326 7.94 -15.86 10.64
N ASP A 327 8.26 -15.22 11.76
CA ASP A 327 8.52 -15.84 13.05
C ASP A 327 7.25 -16.35 13.77
N TRP A 328 6.07 -15.79 13.42
CA TRP A 328 4.80 -16.22 14.00
C TRP A 328 3.76 -16.69 12.95
N LEU A 329 3.92 -16.33 11.67
CA LEU A 329 3.08 -16.81 10.57
C LEU A 329 3.84 -17.83 9.71
N PRO A 330 3.50 -19.12 9.76
CA PRO A 330 4.23 -20.13 9.01
C PRO A 330 3.92 -20.05 7.50
N GLY A 331 4.97 -20.09 6.70
CA GLY A 331 4.85 -20.39 5.27
C GLY A 331 4.25 -19.30 4.38
N ILE A 332 4.67 -18.04 4.57
CA ILE A 332 4.27 -16.95 3.67
C ILE A 332 4.74 -17.24 2.23
N PRO A 333 3.87 -17.16 1.21
CA PRO A 333 4.25 -17.45 -0.16
C PRO A 333 5.15 -16.35 -0.75
N THR A 334 5.95 -16.72 -1.75
CA THR A 334 6.67 -15.74 -2.58
C THR A 334 5.78 -15.36 -3.76
N CYS A 335 5.51 -14.07 -3.93
CA CYS A 335 4.70 -13.55 -5.02
C CYS A 335 5.56 -13.38 -6.28
N LYS A 336 5.17 -14.11 -7.34
CA LYS A 336 5.87 -14.13 -8.64
C LYS A 336 4.93 -13.96 -9.82
N GLY A 337 3.62 -13.90 -9.59
CA GLY A 337 2.63 -13.69 -10.63
C GLY A 337 2.86 -12.35 -11.36
N THR A 338 2.61 -12.33 -12.65
CA THR A 338 2.78 -11.14 -13.50
C THR A 338 1.66 -10.96 -14.52
N MET A 339 0.88 -11.99 -14.78
CA MET A 339 -0.21 -11.95 -15.79
C MET A 339 -1.31 -10.95 -15.42
N HIS A 340 -1.53 -10.76 -14.11
CA HIS A 340 -2.58 -9.88 -13.58
C HIS A 340 -2.02 -8.61 -12.92
N SER A 341 -0.75 -8.23 -13.21
CA SER A 341 -0.24 -6.92 -12.82
C SER A 341 -1.07 -5.81 -13.49
N ILE A 342 -1.19 -4.65 -12.85
CA ILE A 342 -2.02 -3.55 -13.37
C ILE A 342 -1.74 -3.20 -14.82
N ASN A 343 -0.45 -3.17 -15.22
CA ASN A 343 -0.05 -2.91 -16.60
C ASN A 343 -0.49 -4.01 -17.59
N SER A 344 -0.59 -5.25 -17.13
CA SER A 344 -1.00 -6.39 -17.95
C SER A 344 -2.50 -6.42 -18.20
N ILE A 345 -3.31 -6.01 -17.22
CA ILE A 345 -4.77 -6.10 -17.28
C ILE A 345 -5.46 -4.80 -17.73
N GLN A 346 -4.77 -3.66 -17.71
CA GLN A 346 -5.35 -2.35 -18.00
C GLN A 346 -6.13 -2.33 -19.32
N SER A 347 -5.55 -2.81 -20.41
CA SER A 347 -6.22 -2.80 -21.72
C SER A 347 -7.51 -3.62 -21.75
N THR A 348 -7.60 -4.69 -20.97
CA THR A 348 -8.81 -5.50 -20.84
C THR A 348 -9.87 -4.76 -20.03
N LEU A 349 -9.47 -4.14 -18.90
CA LEU A 349 -10.37 -3.35 -18.06
C LEU A 349 -10.94 -2.13 -18.81
N GLU A 350 -10.11 -1.49 -19.67
CA GLU A 350 -10.55 -0.38 -20.55
C GLU A 350 -11.59 -0.85 -21.59
N GLN A 351 -11.36 -2.02 -22.23
CA GLN A 351 -12.30 -2.56 -23.20
C GLN A 351 -13.64 -2.94 -22.57
N GLU A 352 -13.63 -3.37 -21.32
CA GLU A 352 -14.84 -3.74 -20.56
C GLU A 352 -15.50 -2.52 -19.87
N ASN A 353 -14.93 -1.33 -19.99
CA ASN A 353 -15.39 -0.08 -19.38
C ASN A 353 -15.45 -0.11 -17.85
N ILE A 354 -14.55 -0.85 -17.21
CA ILE A 354 -14.40 -0.91 -15.76
C ILE A 354 -13.08 -0.31 -15.26
N TRP A 355 -12.21 0.16 -16.17
CA TRP A 355 -10.97 0.82 -15.81
C TRP A 355 -11.23 2.15 -15.09
N GLN A 356 -10.54 2.34 -13.97
CA GLN A 356 -10.49 3.59 -13.22
C GLN A 356 -9.03 4.10 -13.21
N GLU A 357 -8.80 5.33 -13.67
CA GLU A 357 -7.46 5.91 -13.73
C GLU A 357 -6.95 6.28 -12.33
N ASP A 358 -5.63 6.15 -12.15
CA ASP A 358 -4.90 6.76 -11.03
C ASP A 358 -5.22 8.27 -10.99
N ASN A 359 -5.73 8.74 -9.88
CA ASN A 359 -6.14 10.12 -9.72
C ASN A 359 -5.09 10.99 -8.99
N TYR A 360 -3.86 10.46 -8.77
CA TYR A 360 -2.75 11.11 -8.07
C TYR A 360 -1.68 11.57 -9.06
N ASN A 361 -1.90 12.72 -9.66
CA ASN A 361 -1.02 13.25 -10.69
C ASN A 361 0.33 13.73 -10.15
N LEU A 362 1.30 13.96 -11.07
CA LEU A 362 2.66 14.38 -10.71
C LEU A 362 2.70 15.68 -9.88
N PHE A 363 1.78 16.61 -10.12
CA PHE A 363 1.72 17.85 -9.36
C PHE A 363 1.30 17.61 -7.92
N ASP A 364 0.30 16.76 -7.69
CA ASP A 364 -0.15 16.34 -6.37
C ASP A 364 1.00 15.63 -5.60
N LYS A 365 1.70 14.68 -6.26
CA LYS A 365 2.88 13.98 -5.70
C LYS A 365 4.01 14.96 -5.30
N ILE A 366 4.26 16.00 -6.09
CA ILE A 366 5.26 17.01 -5.75
C ILE A 366 4.78 17.90 -4.59
N LEU A 367 3.49 18.27 -4.60
CA LEU A 367 2.90 19.11 -3.57
C LEU A 367 2.95 18.43 -2.19
N ASP A 368 2.58 17.15 -2.12
CA ASP A 368 2.57 16.39 -0.88
C ASP A 368 4.00 16.14 -0.37
N ARG A 369 4.94 15.85 -1.27
CA ARG A 369 6.34 15.59 -0.89
C ARG A 369 7.10 16.83 -0.39
N TYR A 370 6.85 18.00 -0.97
CA TYR A 370 7.65 19.20 -0.73
C TYR A 370 6.88 20.35 -0.09
N GLY A 371 5.57 20.24 -0.02
CA GLY A 371 4.69 21.29 0.49
C GLY A 371 4.48 22.46 -0.47
N LEU A 372 3.34 23.14 -0.33
CA LEU A 372 2.93 24.24 -1.21
C LEU A 372 3.96 25.40 -1.26
N SER A 373 4.57 25.72 -0.13
CA SER A 373 5.56 26.83 -0.04
C SER A 373 6.79 26.58 -0.91
N VAL A 374 7.33 25.36 -0.87
CA VAL A 374 8.52 24.97 -1.66
C VAL A 374 8.18 24.93 -3.14
N VAL A 375 7.00 24.44 -3.52
CA VAL A 375 6.51 24.43 -4.90
C VAL A 375 6.36 25.86 -5.45
N LEU A 376 5.73 26.77 -4.68
CA LEU A 376 5.58 28.17 -5.07
C LEU A 376 6.91 28.90 -5.21
N ILE A 377 7.85 28.68 -4.28
CA ILE A 377 9.21 29.25 -4.36
C ILE A 377 9.92 28.75 -5.62
N SER A 378 9.83 27.45 -5.91
CA SER A 378 10.46 26.84 -7.09
C SER A 378 9.90 27.42 -8.39
N ILE A 379 8.57 27.58 -8.49
CA ILE A 379 7.91 28.24 -9.64
C ILE A 379 8.39 29.68 -9.77
N GLY A 380 8.47 30.44 -8.65
CA GLY A 380 8.98 31.82 -8.64
C GLY A 380 10.42 31.93 -9.16
N VAL A 381 11.29 31.02 -8.74
CA VAL A 381 12.69 30.96 -9.22
C VAL A 381 12.75 30.64 -10.72
N ILE A 382 11.96 29.68 -11.19
CA ILE A 382 11.88 29.33 -12.62
C ILE A 382 11.42 30.54 -13.46
N LEU A 383 10.38 31.23 -13.01
CA LEU A 383 9.88 32.45 -13.69
C LEU A 383 10.95 33.57 -13.76
N LEU A 384 11.69 33.79 -12.66
CA LEU A 384 12.80 34.73 -12.64
C LEU A 384 13.91 34.35 -13.64
N LEU A 385 14.26 33.08 -13.74
CA LEU A 385 15.23 32.57 -14.71
C LEU A 385 14.74 32.80 -16.17
N ILE A 386 13.47 32.52 -16.42
CA ILE A 386 12.85 32.76 -17.75
C ILE A 386 12.90 34.27 -18.11
N ILE A 387 12.52 35.13 -17.17
CA ILE A 387 12.56 36.59 -17.37
C ILE A 387 14.00 37.06 -17.65
N THR A 388 14.98 36.57 -16.89
CA THR A 388 16.40 36.94 -17.12
C THR A 388 16.91 36.44 -18.45
N LEU A 389 16.50 35.25 -18.89
CA LEU A 389 16.83 34.69 -20.20
C LEU A 389 16.23 35.53 -21.34
N ILE A 390 14.95 35.89 -21.23
CA ILE A 390 14.27 36.77 -22.19
C ILE A 390 14.98 38.13 -22.28
N LYS A 391 15.28 38.75 -21.13
CA LYS A 391 16.05 40.01 -21.10
C LYS A 391 17.42 39.86 -21.79
N HIS A 392 18.10 38.75 -21.55
CA HIS A 392 19.39 38.45 -22.17
C HIS A 392 19.28 38.29 -23.72
N ILE A 393 18.26 37.57 -24.18
CA ILE A 393 17.98 37.40 -25.62
C ILE A 393 17.67 38.76 -26.25
N HIS A 394 16.82 39.60 -25.64
CA HIS A 394 16.52 40.94 -26.14
C HIS A 394 17.77 41.84 -26.19
N LYS A 395 18.64 41.81 -25.15
CA LYS A 395 19.91 42.52 -25.12
C LYS A 395 20.85 42.07 -26.26
N ARG A 396 20.93 40.78 -26.55
CA ARG A 396 21.70 40.21 -27.66
C ARG A 396 21.14 40.64 -29.02
N ARG A 397 19.80 40.59 -29.21
CA ARG A 397 19.13 41.04 -30.44
C ARG A 397 19.36 42.53 -30.68
N ARG A 398 19.28 43.36 -29.62
CA ARG A 398 19.57 44.81 -29.70
C ARG A 398 21.03 45.08 -30.09
N LYS A 399 22.01 44.38 -29.49
CA LYS A 399 23.43 44.51 -29.87
C LYS A 399 23.66 44.18 -31.33
N ARG A 400 23.09 43.05 -31.82
CA ARG A 400 23.22 42.66 -33.23
C ARG A 400 22.57 43.68 -34.19
N ARG A 401 21.46 44.31 -33.81
CA ARG A 401 20.85 45.40 -34.62
C ARG A 401 21.75 46.64 -34.66
N ILE A 402 22.30 47.06 -33.54
CA ILE A 402 23.24 48.20 -33.46
C ILE A 402 24.49 47.94 -34.30
N GLU A 403 25.03 46.75 -34.24
CA GLU A 403 26.22 46.35 -35.03
C GLU A 403 25.95 46.33 -36.53
N LYS A 404 24.78 45.83 -36.96
CA LYS A 404 24.32 45.93 -38.36
C LYS A 404 24.20 47.39 -38.84
N ILE A 405 23.61 48.27 -38.02
CA ILE A 405 23.46 49.70 -38.33
C ILE A 405 24.84 50.38 -38.43
N LYS A 406 25.77 50.07 -37.54
CA LYS A 406 27.15 50.61 -37.62
C LYS A 406 27.86 50.17 -38.89
N ASN A 407 27.81 48.88 -39.22
CA ASN A 407 28.45 48.36 -40.43
C ASN A 407 27.84 48.93 -41.69
N THR A 408 26.50 49.11 -41.73
CA THR A 408 25.83 49.76 -42.87
C THR A 408 26.26 51.22 -43.00
N LYS A 409 26.40 51.99 -41.89
CA LYS A 409 26.91 53.35 -41.92
C LYS A 409 28.37 53.45 -42.40
N THR A 410 29.23 52.52 -41.94
CA THR A 410 30.65 52.48 -42.37
C THR A 410 30.78 52.22 -43.86
N ILE A 411 29.99 51.26 -44.42
CA ILE A 411 29.96 50.96 -45.82
C ILE A 411 29.48 52.19 -46.63
N ALA A 412 28.42 52.89 -46.13
CA ALA A 412 27.93 54.10 -46.81
C ALA A 412 28.94 55.27 -46.77
N ILE A 413 29.76 55.40 -45.71
CA ILE A 413 30.83 56.43 -45.68
C ILE A 413 31.97 56.07 -46.62
N ASP A 414 32.37 54.80 -46.67
CA ASP A 414 33.41 54.30 -47.58
C ASP A 414 33.03 54.50 -49.07
N GLN A 415 31.76 54.23 -49.43
CA GLN A 415 31.27 54.50 -50.80
C GLN A 415 31.24 55.99 -51.09
N SER A 416 30.89 56.84 -50.13
CA SER A 416 30.90 58.30 -50.37
C SER A 416 32.32 58.89 -50.53
N GLU A 417 33.30 58.30 -49.84
CA GLU A 417 34.72 58.65 -50.00
C GLU A 417 35.24 58.19 -51.38
N LEU A 418 34.87 56.95 -51.77
CA LEU A 418 35.23 56.44 -53.12
C LEU A 418 34.64 57.27 -54.29
N ASP A 419 33.34 57.65 -54.16
CA ASP A 419 32.68 58.48 -55.10
C ASP A 419 33.28 59.90 -55.17
N ASN A 420 33.78 60.40 -54.04
CA ASN A 420 34.50 61.70 -54.02
C ASN A 420 35.91 61.60 -54.62
N GLU A 421 36.63 60.50 -54.46
CA GLU A 421 37.93 60.28 -55.16
C GLU A 421 37.77 60.14 -56.69
N LEU A 422 36.70 59.43 -57.10
CA LEU A 422 36.40 59.30 -58.56
C LEU A 422 35.97 60.58 -59.26
N ARG A 423 35.54 61.58 -58.49
CA ARG A 423 35.15 62.91 -59.02
C ARG A 423 36.30 63.95 -59.05
N ARG A 424 37.51 63.58 -58.58
CA ARG A 424 38.66 64.46 -58.65
C ARG A 424 39.15 64.55 -60.11
N PRO A 425 39.26 65.72 -60.69
CA PRO A 425 39.82 65.86 -62.04
C PRO A 425 41.27 65.43 -62.03
N PRO A 426 41.78 64.84 -63.13
CA PRO A 426 43.16 64.46 -63.25
C PRO A 426 44.07 65.68 -63.10
N LEU A 427 45.06 65.55 -62.20
CA LEU A 427 46.10 66.59 -62.02
C LEU A 427 46.86 66.75 -63.34
N SER A 428 46.78 67.94 -63.92
CA SER A 428 47.53 68.38 -65.07
C SER A 428 49.00 68.58 -64.79
#